data_b7e71c7c8ee59d6d2cb7b8d6e041a81b
#
_entry.id   b7e71c7c8ee59d6d2cb7b8d6e041a81b
#
_cell.length_a   1.000
_cell.length_b   1.000
_cell.length_c   1.000
_cell.angle_alpha   90.00
_cell.angle_beta   90.00
_cell.angle_gamma   90.00
#
_symmetry.space_group_name_H-M   'P 1'
#
loop_
_entity.id
_entity.type
_entity.pdbx_description
1 polymer ?
#
loop_
_entity_poly.entity_id
_entity_poly.type
_entity_poly.pdbx_seq_one_letter_code
_entity_poly.pdbx_strand_id
1 'polypeptide(L)'
;MRELKIDPELRDLLPPLTSEEYKQLEKNIVENGFDRNFPIMEWQGFIVDGHNRYDICKKHNIEPIIGTLAYKTKEEVMEWMLDIQLGRRNLTPIQKIAITEKYRPIYEKQAKKNQSLASGNRFSPFGETRLLKIKV
;
A
#
# COMPACT_ATOMS: atom_id res chain seq x y z
N MET A 1 11.84 -14.13 -12.73
CA MET A 1 10.92 -13.31 -11.89
C MET A 1 11.16 -11.83 -12.19
N ARG A 2 10.08 -11.10 -12.34
CA ARG A 2 10.15 -9.67 -12.61
C ARG A 2 10.76 -8.91 -11.42
N GLU A 3 11.74 -8.06 -11.70
CA GLU A 3 12.38 -7.25 -10.66
C GLU A 3 11.50 -6.04 -10.33
N LEU A 4 11.11 -5.93 -9.06
CA LEU A 4 10.34 -4.80 -8.56
C LEU A 4 11.17 -4.02 -7.56
N LYS A 5 10.93 -2.72 -7.50
CA LYS A 5 11.62 -1.82 -6.58
C LYS A 5 10.76 -1.57 -5.35
N ILE A 6 11.39 -1.10 -4.30
CA ILE A 6 10.70 -0.75 -3.06
C ILE A 6 10.75 0.75 -2.88
N ASP A 7 9.57 1.34 -2.69
CA ASP A 7 9.42 2.74 -2.27
C ASP A 7 9.21 2.73 -0.76
N PRO A 8 10.15 3.25 0.03
CA PRO A 8 10.00 3.21 1.48
C PRO A 8 8.76 3.94 1.99
N GLU A 9 8.32 5.00 1.32
CA GLU A 9 7.09 5.70 1.71
C GLU A 9 5.87 4.79 1.60
N LEU A 10 5.79 4.03 0.51
CA LEU A 10 4.67 3.10 0.32
C LEU A 10 4.78 1.90 1.24
N ARG A 11 5.99 1.34 1.36
CA ARG A 11 6.21 0.17 2.23
C ARG A 11 5.83 0.46 3.68
N ASP A 12 6.22 1.62 4.18
CA ASP A 12 6.04 1.95 5.59
C ASP A 12 4.60 2.32 5.95
N LEU A 13 3.74 2.47 4.95
CA LEU A 13 2.31 2.66 5.19
C LEU A 13 1.61 1.35 5.58
N LEU A 14 2.22 0.21 5.25
CA LEU A 14 1.66 -1.09 5.58
C LEU A 14 2.17 -1.52 6.95
N PRO A 15 1.31 -2.18 7.77
CA PRO A 15 1.76 -2.69 9.05
C PRO A 15 2.81 -3.77 8.85
N PRO A 16 3.91 -3.74 9.60
CA PRO A 16 4.93 -4.79 9.49
C PRO A 16 4.42 -6.10 10.05
N LEU A 17 4.85 -7.20 9.46
CA LEU A 17 4.55 -8.52 10.00
C LEU A 17 5.47 -8.79 11.19
N THR A 18 4.93 -9.50 12.18
CA THR A 18 5.76 -10.04 13.24
C THR A 18 6.63 -11.15 12.65
N SER A 19 7.68 -11.52 13.37
CA SER A 19 8.54 -12.63 12.98
C SER A 19 7.75 -13.93 12.80
N GLU A 20 6.80 -14.18 13.68
CA GLU A 20 5.94 -15.38 13.61
C GLU A 20 5.02 -15.34 12.40
N GLU A 21 4.40 -14.19 12.16
CA GLU A 21 3.53 -14.01 11.00
C GLU A 21 4.30 -14.20 9.69
N TYR A 22 5.52 -13.68 9.62
CA TYR A 22 6.37 -13.84 8.44
C TYR A 22 6.69 -15.33 8.21
N LYS A 23 7.09 -16.04 9.26
CA LYS A 23 7.40 -17.46 9.17
C LYS A 23 6.20 -18.29 8.73
N GLN A 24 5.02 -17.95 9.23
CA GLN A 24 3.80 -18.66 8.85
C GLN A 24 3.47 -18.40 7.38
N LEU A 25 3.61 -17.16 6.93
CA LEU A 25 3.40 -16.81 5.54
C LEU A 25 4.39 -17.54 4.63
N GLU A 26 5.65 -17.57 5.03
CA GLU A 26 6.70 -18.27 4.29
C GLU A 26 6.39 -19.75 4.17
N LYS A 27 6.00 -20.37 5.27
CA LYS A 27 5.62 -21.79 5.29
C LYS A 27 4.46 -22.06 4.33
N ASN A 28 3.44 -21.22 4.36
CA ASN A 28 2.27 -21.38 3.49
C ASN A 28 2.64 -21.29 2.01
N ILE A 29 3.47 -20.33 1.66
CA ILE A 29 3.87 -20.15 0.26
C ILE A 29 4.76 -21.30 -0.22
N VAL A 30 5.69 -21.74 0.63
CA VAL A 30 6.59 -22.85 0.28
C VAL A 30 5.81 -24.15 0.12
N GLU A 31 4.86 -24.42 0.99
CA GLU A 31 4.11 -25.67 0.96
C GLU A 31 3.01 -25.68 -0.09
N ASN A 32 2.31 -24.57 -0.28
CA ASN A 32 1.11 -24.51 -1.12
C ASN A 32 1.28 -23.72 -2.41
N GLY A 33 2.43 -23.09 -2.58
CA GLY A 33 2.65 -22.22 -3.72
C GLY A 33 2.06 -20.82 -3.50
N PHE A 34 2.29 -19.96 -4.49
CA PHE A 34 1.78 -18.59 -4.43
C PHE A 34 0.26 -18.57 -4.65
N ASP A 35 -0.46 -17.89 -3.75
CA ASP A 35 -1.92 -17.80 -3.84
C ASP A 35 -2.34 -16.80 -4.90
N ARG A 36 -3.05 -17.29 -5.93
CA ARG A 36 -3.49 -16.49 -7.06
C ARG A 36 -4.54 -15.43 -6.67
N ASN A 37 -5.21 -15.62 -5.54
CA ASN A 37 -6.23 -14.68 -5.09
C ASN A 37 -5.63 -13.44 -4.43
N PHE A 38 -4.34 -13.46 -4.12
CA PHE A 38 -3.65 -12.34 -3.49
C PHE A 38 -2.41 -11.98 -4.29
N PRO A 39 -2.56 -11.39 -5.48
CA PRO A 39 -1.40 -11.01 -6.29
C PRO A 39 -0.61 -9.90 -5.62
N ILE A 40 0.67 -9.84 -5.96
CA ILE A 40 1.51 -8.71 -5.59
C ILE A 40 1.11 -7.56 -6.50
N MET A 41 0.79 -6.40 -5.92
CA MET A 41 0.39 -5.25 -6.72
C MET A 41 1.56 -4.29 -6.87
N GLU A 42 1.82 -3.87 -8.10
CA GLU A 42 2.88 -2.93 -8.39
C GLU A 42 2.33 -1.70 -9.10
N TRP A 43 3.08 -0.61 -8.99
CA TRP A 43 2.79 0.62 -9.71
C TRP A 43 4.11 1.23 -10.19
N GLN A 44 4.24 1.39 -11.49
CA GLN A 44 5.44 1.92 -12.13
C GLN A 44 6.73 1.20 -11.70
N GLY A 45 6.64 -0.11 -11.49
CA GLY A 45 7.78 -0.91 -11.09
C GLY A 45 8.06 -0.97 -9.59
N PHE A 46 7.26 -0.26 -8.79
CA PHE A 46 7.39 -0.29 -7.33
C PHE A 46 6.32 -1.18 -6.70
N ILE A 47 6.69 -1.91 -5.67
CA ILE A 47 5.73 -2.74 -4.95
C ILE A 47 4.81 -1.85 -4.14
N VAL A 48 3.51 -2.03 -4.31
CA VAL A 48 2.49 -1.32 -3.52
C VAL A 48 1.95 -2.22 -2.42
N ASP A 49 1.63 -3.47 -2.75
CA ASP A 49 1.13 -4.45 -1.79
C ASP A 49 1.79 -5.78 -2.05
N GLY A 50 2.18 -6.46 -0.98
CA GLY A 50 2.79 -7.77 -1.06
C GLY A 50 4.31 -7.78 -0.94
N HIS A 51 4.88 -6.81 -0.25
CA HIS A 51 6.34 -6.74 -0.03
C HIS A 51 6.90 -8.03 0.56
N ASN A 52 6.24 -8.58 1.56
CA ASN A 52 6.70 -9.81 2.22
C ASN A 52 6.55 -11.03 1.31
N ARG A 53 5.44 -11.10 0.57
CA ARG A 53 5.21 -12.20 -0.37
C ARG A 53 6.24 -12.16 -1.52
N TYR A 54 6.57 -10.96 -1.99
CA TYR A 54 7.60 -10.81 -3.02
C TYR A 54 8.96 -11.28 -2.51
N ASP A 55 9.33 -10.87 -1.29
CA ASP A 55 10.58 -11.26 -0.66
C ASP A 55 10.68 -12.79 -0.52
N ILE A 56 9.63 -13.42 -0.04
CA ILE A 56 9.56 -14.88 0.12
C ILE A 56 9.69 -15.58 -1.23
N CYS A 57 8.97 -15.11 -2.23
CA CYS A 57 9.02 -15.70 -3.58
C CYS A 57 10.42 -15.59 -4.18
N LYS A 58 11.07 -14.45 -4.01
CA LYS A 58 12.43 -14.24 -4.51
C LYS A 58 13.42 -15.17 -3.80
N LYS A 59 13.26 -15.31 -2.50
CA LYS A 59 14.13 -16.15 -1.66
C LYS A 59 14.03 -17.63 -2.02
N HIS A 60 12.84 -18.09 -2.39
CA HIS A 60 12.58 -19.50 -2.66
C HIS A 60 12.42 -19.83 -4.15
N ASN A 61 12.71 -18.90 -5.03
CA ASN A 61 12.53 -19.08 -6.49
C ASN A 61 11.12 -19.50 -6.88
N ILE A 62 10.13 -18.90 -6.23
CA ILE A 62 8.72 -19.14 -6.54
C ILE A 62 8.23 -17.97 -7.39
N GLU A 63 7.57 -18.27 -8.51
CA GLU A 63 7.05 -17.24 -9.40
C GLU A 63 5.77 -16.64 -8.85
N PRO A 64 5.75 -15.35 -8.49
CA PRO A 64 4.54 -14.71 -7.99
C PRO A 64 3.67 -14.24 -9.14
N ILE A 65 2.40 -14.00 -8.83
CA ILE A 65 1.50 -13.31 -9.74
C ILE A 65 1.54 -11.83 -9.39
N ILE A 66 1.81 -11.00 -10.39
CA ILE A 66 1.96 -9.55 -10.21
C ILE A 66 0.86 -8.85 -10.98
N GLY A 67 0.08 -8.04 -10.27
CA GLY A 67 -0.92 -7.16 -10.87
C GLY A 67 -0.39 -5.74 -10.93
N THR A 68 -0.86 -4.98 -11.90
CA THR A 68 -0.43 -3.61 -12.13
C THR A 68 -1.57 -2.65 -11.81
N LEU A 69 -1.27 -1.62 -11.02
CA LEU A 69 -2.20 -0.53 -10.75
C LEU A 69 -2.04 0.52 -11.85
N ALA A 70 -3.15 0.88 -12.49
CA ALA A 70 -3.15 1.80 -13.63
C ALA A 70 -3.48 3.23 -13.18
N TYR A 71 -2.87 3.69 -12.11
CA TYR A 71 -3.06 5.05 -11.61
C TYR A 71 -2.01 5.98 -12.20
N LYS A 72 -2.34 7.27 -12.26
CA LYS A 72 -1.44 8.28 -12.80
C LYS A 72 -0.57 8.91 -11.74
N THR A 73 -1.07 9.01 -10.52
CA THR A 73 -0.38 9.72 -9.44
C THR A 73 -0.17 8.83 -8.23
N LYS A 74 0.83 9.18 -7.44
CA LYS A 74 1.13 8.49 -6.19
C LYS A 74 -0.02 8.66 -5.19
N GLU A 75 -0.69 9.80 -5.20
CA GLU A 75 -1.84 10.03 -4.32
C GLU A 75 -2.96 9.02 -4.59
N GLU A 76 -3.22 8.72 -5.85
CA GLU A 76 -4.23 7.72 -6.21
C GLU A 76 -3.84 6.33 -5.71
N VAL A 77 -2.57 5.99 -5.79
CA VAL A 77 -2.05 4.72 -5.27
C VAL A 77 -2.24 4.66 -3.76
N MET A 78 -1.90 5.74 -3.07
CA MET A 78 -2.04 5.83 -1.62
C MET A 78 -3.51 5.74 -1.19
N GLU A 79 -4.39 6.36 -1.96
CA GLU A 79 -5.83 6.28 -1.70
C GLU A 79 -6.32 4.83 -1.81
N TRP A 80 -5.88 4.12 -2.84
CA TRP A 80 -6.18 2.71 -3.00
C TRP A 80 -5.69 1.88 -1.81
N MET A 81 -4.44 2.12 -1.36
CA MET A 81 -3.88 1.43 -0.21
C MET A 81 -4.68 1.71 1.07
N LEU A 82 -5.03 2.97 1.27
CA LEU A 82 -5.80 3.38 2.44
C LEU A 82 -7.18 2.72 2.46
N ASP A 83 -7.85 2.68 1.30
CA ASP A 83 -9.15 2.03 1.18
C ASP A 83 -9.09 0.57 1.58
N ILE A 84 -8.08 -0.15 1.12
CA ILE A 84 -7.90 -1.56 1.46
C ILE A 84 -7.67 -1.74 2.96
N GLN A 85 -6.83 -0.91 3.55
CA GLN A 85 -6.54 -1.00 4.97
C GLN A 85 -7.77 -0.65 5.83
N LEU A 86 -8.51 0.38 5.45
CA LEU A 86 -9.71 0.78 6.18
C LEU A 86 -10.88 -0.18 5.97
N GLY A 87 -10.86 -0.94 4.88
CA GLY A 87 -11.88 -1.94 4.60
C GLY A 87 -11.76 -3.22 5.42
N ARG A 88 -10.71 -3.34 6.23
CA ARG A 88 -10.55 -4.50 7.10
C ARG A 88 -11.65 -4.55 8.16
N ARG A 89 -12.17 -5.75 8.39
CA ARG A 89 -13.14 -5.97 9.46
C ARG A 89 -12.43 -5.84 10.81
N ASN A 90 -13.18 -5.49 11.84
CA ASN A 90 -12.71 -5.47 13.23
C ASN A 90 -11.74 -4.33 13.57
N LEU A 91 -11.64 -3.30 12.73
CA LEU A 91 -10.90 -2.11 13.11
C LEU A 91 -11.76 -1.19 13.97
N THR A 92 -11.21 -0.76 15.09
CA THR A 92 -11.85 0.26 15.93
C THR A 92 -11.72 1.64 15.25
N PRO A 93 -12.58 2.62 15.62
CA PRO A 93 -12.42 3.98 15.11
C PRO A 93 -11.03 4.56 15.39
N ILE A 94 -10.47 4.28 16.56
CA ILE A 94 -9.11 4.75 16.90
C ILE A 94 -8.06 4.14 15.97
N GLN A 95 -8.18 2.86 15.66
CA GLN A 95 -7.27 2.21 14.73
C GLN A 95 -7.37 2.80 13.33
N LYS A 96 -8.60 3.10 12.87
CA LYS A 96 -8.79 3.74 11.56
C LYS A 96 -8.15 5.12 11.51
N ILE A 97 -8.29 5.90 12.57
CA ILE A 97 -7.64 7.22 12.66
C ILE A 97 -6.13 7.08 12.63
N ALA A 98 -5.59 6.12 13.37
CA ALA A 98 -4.14 5.89 13.41
C ALA A 98 -3.59 5.53 12.03
N ILE A 99 -4.31 4.68 11.29
CA ILE A 99 -3.91 4.32 9.92
C ILE A 99 -3.93 5.57 9.03
N THR A 100 -4.99 6.34 9.09
CA THR A 100 -5.15 7.55 8.27
C THR A 100 -4.05 8.57 8.55
N GLU A 101 -3.68 8.74 9.82
CA GLU A 101 -2.65 9.70 10.21
C GLU A 101 -1.27 9.36 9.65
N LYS A 102 -0.99 8.09 9.38
CA LYS A 102 0.25 7.70 8.72
C LYS A 102 0.36 8.26 7.30
N TYR A 103 -0.77 8.41 6.63
CA TYR A 103 -0.83 8.89 5.26
C TYR A 103 -0.75 10.42 5.17
N ARG A 104 -1.18 11.11 6.23
CA ARG A 104 -1.30 12.57 6.22
C ARG A 104 -0.01 13.30 5.79
N PRO A 105 1.16 13.03 6.37
CA PRO A 105 2.36 13.78 6.00
C PRO A 105 2.73 13.64 4.52
N ILE A 106 2.49 12.45 3.96
CA ILE A 106 2.82 12.18 2.56
C ILE A 106 1.85 12.93 1.64
N TYR A 107 0.57 12.94 1.99
CA TYR A 107 -0.43 13.69 1.24
C TYR A 107 -0.16 15.19 1.27
N GLU A 108 0.20 15.71 2.42
CA GLU A 108 0.52 17.13 2.56
C GLU A 108 1.73 17.50 1.73
N LYS A 109 2.74 16.65 1.70
CA LYS A 109 3.93 16.85 0.88
C LYS A 109 3.59 16.86 -0.60
N GLN A 110 2.76 15.92 -1.05
CA GLN A 110 2.33 15.85 -2.44
C GLN A 110 1.44 17.04 -2.81
N ALA A 111 0.56 17.45 -1.93
CA ALA A 111 -0.30 18.60 -2.15
C ALA A 111 0.52 19.88 -2.35
N LYS A 112 1.55 20.09 -1.54
CA LYS A 112 2.46 21.22 -1.71
C LYS A 112 3.17 21.17 -3.05
N LYS A 113 3.65 20.01 -3.43
CA LYS A 113 4.31 19.81 -4.71
C LYS A 113 3.37 20.11 -5.87
N ASN A 114 2.13 19.66 -5.79
CA ASN A 114 1.13 19.88 -6.81
C ASN A 114 0.75 21.36 -6.92
N GLN A 115 0.62 22.05 -5.80
CA GLN A 115 0.36 23.48 -5.78
C GLN A 115 1.49 24.27 -6.44
N SER A 116 2.72 23.88 -6.17
CA SER A 116 3.90 24.48 -6.76
C SER A 116 3.94 24.33 -8.27
N LEU A 117 3.49 23.17 -8.77
CA LEU A 117 3.51 22.85 -10.19
C LEU A 117 2.29 23.38 -10.92
N ALA A 118 1.13 23.37 -10.27
CA ALA A 118 -0.14 23.80 -10.86
C ALA A 118 -0.62 25.07 -10.21
N SER A 119 0.00 26.16 -10.57
CA SER A 119 -0.32 27.48 -10.02
C SER A 119 -1.83 27.73 -9.99
N GLY A 120 -2.36 27.97 -8.80
CA GLY A 120 -3.76 28.26 -8.60
C GLY A 120 -4.70 27.08 -8.49
N ASN A 121 -4.21 25.88 -8.71
CA ASN A 121 -5.04 24.69 -8.56
C ASN A 121 -5.12 24.31 -7.09
N ARG A 122 -6.32 24.38 -6.55
CA ARG A 122 -6.56 24.08 -5.13
C ARG A 122 -7.17 22.73 -4.88
N PHE A 123 -7.30 21.95 -5.92
CA PHE A 123 -7.88 20.62 -5.77
C PHE A 123 -6.96 19.71 -4.95
N SER A 124 -7.51 19.11 -3.91
CA SER A 124 -6.82 18.09 -3.14
C SER A 124 -7.33 16.74 -3.58
N PRO A 125 -6.53 15.94 -4.28
CA PRO A 125 -6.97 14.62 -4.72
C PRO A 125 -7.23 13.68 -3.54
N PHE A 126 -6.61 13.97 -2.42
CA PHE A 126 -6.83 13.18 -1.23
C PHE A 126 -8.25 13.28 -0.70
N GLY A 127 -8.92 14.39 -0.99
CA GLY A 127 -10.30 14.59 -0.60
C GLY A 127 -10.46 14.69 0.91
N GLU A 128 -10.63 15.88 1.41
CA GLU A 128 -10.97 16.07 2.82
C GLU A 128 -12.14 15.18 3.23
N THR A 129 -13.00 14.87 2.28
CA THR A 129 -14.15 13.99 2.45
C THR A 129 -13.77 12.63 3.02
N ARG A 130 -12.69 12.04 2.54
CA ARG A 130 -12.25 10.72 3.00
C ARG A 130 -11.78 10.76 4.45
N LEU A 131 -11.01 11.79 4.79
CA LEU A 131 -10.56 11.98 6.17
C LEU A 131 -11.73 12.26 7.11
N LEU A 132 -12.72 13.03 6.66
CA LEU A 132 -13.91 13.33 7.44
C LEU A 132 -14.73 12.07 7.71
N LYS A 133 -14.85 11.17 6.74
CA LYS A 133 -15.57 9.91 6.92
C LYS A 133 -14.97 9.03 8.02
N ILE A 134 -13.68 9.18 8.26
CA ILE A 134 -12.98 8.37 9.24
C ILE A 134 -13.13 8.94 10.64
N LYS A 135 -13.29 10.25 10.74
CA LYS A 135 -13.43 10.94 12.04
C LYS A 135 -14.80 10.81 12.67
N VAL A 136 -15.77 10.31 11.95
CA VAL A 136 -17.13 10.14 12.44
C VAL A 136 -17.32 8.79 13.19
#